data_2f5450c5f0ed482e10b76e12b9a432e1
#
_entry.id   2f5450c5f0ed482e10b76e12b9a432e1
#
_cell.length_a   1.000
_cell.length_b   1.000
_cell.length_c   1.000
_cell.angle_alpha   90.00
_cell.angle_beta   90.00
_cell.angle_gamma   90.00
#
_symmetry.space_group_name_H-M   'P 1'
#
loop_
_entity.id
_entity.type
_entity.pdbx_description
1 polymer ?
#
loop_
_entity_poly.entity_id
_entity_poly.type
_entity_poly.pdbx_seq_one_letter_code
_entity_poly.pdbx_strand_id
1 'polypeptide(L)'
;KRGHRLVSDDVVELRKVSDVTLVGSAPDITRHFIELRGIGIIDVKTLFGVESVKDTQSVDLVIKLEEWDRDKEYDRLGLHEEYTEYLGNKIVCHSLPIRPGRNLAIIVESAAVNHRQKKMGYNAAEELYKRVQANLAKKRDDAK
;
A
#
# COMPACT_ATOMS: atom_id res chain seq x y z
N LYS A 1 13.72 -1.59 -9.37
CA LYS A 1 14.39 -0.42 -10.01
C LYS A 1 13.47 0.79 -10.22
N ARG A 2 12.35 0.88 -9.50
CA ARG A 2 11.42 2.01 -9.59
C ARG A 2 11.58 3.01 -8.43
N GLY A 3 12.73 2.96 -7.74
CA GLY A 3 13.02 3.87 -6.62
C GLY A 3 12.51 3.40 -5.26
N HIS A 4 11.89 2.25 -5.19
CA HIS A 4 11.46 1.65 -3.93
C HIS A 4 12.61 0.89 -3.28
N ARG A 5 12.58 0.83 -1.96
CA ARG A 5 13.64 0.18 -1.18
C ARG A 5 13.09 -1.02 -0.44
N LEU A 6 13.79 -2.14 -0.53
CA LEU A 6 13.42 -3.36 0.20
C LEU A 6 13.79 -3.24 1.67
N VAL A 7 12.84 -3.53 2.55
CA VAL A 7 13.10 -3.71 3.98
C VAL A 7 13.16 -5.19 4.31
N SER A 8 12.13 -5.95 3.92
CA SER A 8 12.07 -7.40 4.13
C SER A 8 11.22 -8.06 3.05
N ASP A 9 11.56 -9.32 2.74
CA ASP A 9 10.81 -10.10 1.76
C ASP A 9 9.56 -10.74 2.37
N ASP A 10 9.74 -11.66 3.30
CA ASP A 10 8.65 -12.49 3.82
C ASP A 10 8.26 -12.06 5.25
N VAL A 11 9.18 -12.12 6.18
CA VAL A 11 8.92 -11.84 7.58
C VAL A 11 9.35 -10.42 7.92
N VAL A 12 8.42 -9.64 8.44
CA VAL A 12 8.70 -8.29 8.96
C VAL A 12 8.56 -8.31 10.47
N GLU A 13 9.62 -7.92 11.15
CA GLU A 13 9.59 -7.69 12.59
C GLU A 13 9.03 -6.29 12.86
N LEU A 14 8.03 -6.20 13.71
CA LEU A 14 7.39 -4.93 14.06
C LEU A 14 7.80 -4.49 15.47
N ARG A 15 8.12 -3.21 15.61
CA ARG A 15 8.41 -2.58 16.88
C ARG A 15 7.52 -1.36 17.06
N LYS A 16 6.84 -1.29 18.20
CA LYS A 16 6.04 -0.12 18.57
C LYS A 16 6.96 0.96 19.12
N VAL A 17 7.03 2.10 18.43
CA VAL A 17 7.82 3.26 18.86
C VAL A 17 6.94 4.24 19.64
N SER A 18 5.67 4.38 19.25
CA SER A 18 4.69 5.21 19.91
C SER A 18 3.29 4.70 19.61
N ASP A 19 2.25 5.35 20.16
CA ASP A 19 0.87 4.97 19.88
C ASP A 19 0.44 5.15 18.41
N VAL A 20 1.24 5.88 17.64
CA VAL A 20 0.94 6.17 16.23
C VAL A 20 2.02 5.68 15.27
N THR A 21 3.11 5.11 15.79
CA THR A 21 4.26 4.72 14.94
C THR A 21 4.68 3.28 15.22
N LEU A 22 4.58 2.45 14.19
CA LEU A 22 5.20 1.12 14.12
C LEU A 22 6.37 1.18 13.15
N VAL A 23 7.47 0.52 13.52
CA VAL A 23 8.65 0.40 12.66
C VAL A 23 8.84 -1.06 12.27
N GLY A 24 8.99 -1.30 10.97
CA GLY A 24 9.26 -2.61 10.40
C GLY A 24 10.74 -2.78 10.06
N SER A 25 11.24 -4.00 10.25
CA SER A 25 12.60 -4.39 9.89
C SER A 25 12.65 -5.86 9.51
N ALA A 26 13.71 -6.28 8.83
CA ALA A 26 13.95 -7.68 8.55
C ALA A 26 14.63 -8.36 9.72
N PRO A 27 14.39 -9.67 9.94
CA PRO A 27 15.25 -10.47 10.79
C PRO A 27 16.71 -10.42 10.30
N ASP A 28 17.67 -10.44 11.20
CA ASP A 28 19.09 -10.33 10.84
C ASP A 28 19.53 -11.40 9.85
N ILE A 29 19.02 -12.63 9.99
CA ILE A 29 19.38 -13.77 9.14
C ILE A 29 18.96 -13.54 7.68
N THR A 30 17.82 -12.90 7.43
CA THR A 30 17.24 -12.76 6.08
C THR A 30 17.40 -11.36 5.50
N ARG A 31 18.04 -10.45 6.21
CA ARG A 31 18.19 -9.06 5.80
C ARG A 31 18.83 -8.95 4.41
N HIS A 32 18.19 -8.20 3.52
CA HIS A 32 18.58 -7.93 2.12
C HIS A 32 18.40 -9.12 1.17
N PHE A 33 17.98 -10.28 1.66
CA PHE A 33 17.75 -11.44 0.81
C PHE A 33 16.28 -11.54 0.37
N ILE A 34 16.07 -11.92 -0.87
CA ILE A 34 14.74 -12.29 -1.37
C ILE A 34 14.80 -13.65 -2.06
N GLU A 35 13.69 -14.36 -2.03
CA GLU A 35 13.54 -15.62 -2.74
C GLU A 35 12.76 -15.38 -4.03
N LEU A 36 13.35 -15.77 -5.16
CA LEU A 36 12.68 -15.76 -6.46
C LEU A 36 12.49 -17.19 -6.93
N ARG A 37 11.24 -17.60 -7.08
CA ARG A 37 10.91 -18.95 -7.56
C ARG A 37 11.53 -19.14 -8.93
N GLY A 38 12.24 -20.27 -9.10
CA GLY A 38 12.94 -20.61 -10.33
C GLY A 38 14.37 -20.06 -10.42
N ILE A 39 14.73 -19.12 -9.55
CA ILE A 39 16.09 -18.55 -9.50
C ILE A 39 16.78 -18.89 -8.18
N GLY A 40 16.07 -18.75 -7.06
CA GLY A 40 16.58 -18.99 -5.73
C GLY A 40 16.74 -17.72 -4.91
N ILE A 41 17.67 -17.75 -3.96
CA ILE A 41 17.93 -16.63 -3.07
C ILE A 41 18.90 -15.65 -3.73
N ILE A 42 18.55 -14.38 -3.71
CA ILE A 42 19.42 -13.31 -4.20
C ILE A 42 19.67 -12.28 -3.10
N ASP A 43 20.82 -11.64 -3.14
CA ASP A 43 21.20 -10.53 -2.25
C ASP A 43 20.94 -9.21 -2.99
N VAL A 44 19.87 -8.55 -2.61
CA VAL A 44 19.41 -7.32 -3.30
C VAL A 44 20.41 -6.19 -3.14
N LYS A 45 21.02 -6.04 -1.96
CA LYS A 45 22.01 -5.00 -1.71
C LYS A 45 23.24 -5.19 -2.58
N THR A 46 23.74 -6.41 -2.69
CA THR A 46 24.91 -6.71 -3.49
C THR A 46 24.64 -6.53 -4.99
N LEU A 47 23.46 -6.94 -5.46
CA LEU A 47 23.12 -6.86 -6.88
C LEU A 47 22.72 -5.47 -7.34
N PHE A 48 22.05 -4.68 -6.49
CA PHE A 48 21.42 -3.43 -6.91
C PHE A 48 21.88 -2.20 -6.13
N GLY A 49 22.77 -2.36 -5.14
CA GLY A 49 23.34 -1.25 -4.39
C GLY A 49 22.61 -0.92 -3.09
N VAL A 50 23.25 -0.08 -2.27
CA VAL A 50 22.73 0.28 -0.94
C VAL A 50 21.42 1.06 -1.00
N GLU A 51 21.17 1.77 -2.07
CA GLU A 51 19.94 2.53 -2.27
C GLU A 51 18.72 1.65 -2.59
N SER A 52 18.93 0.36 -2.83
CA SER A 52 17.86 -0.61 -3.10
C SER A 52 17.28 -1.22 -1.82
N VAL A 53 17.92 -1.01 -0.69
CA VAL A 53 17.52 -1.59 0.59
C VAL A 53 17.45 -0.53 1.68
N LYS A 54 16.69 -0.83 2.73
CA LYS A 54 16.55 0.01 3.91
C LYS A 54 16.41 -0.87 5.13
N ASP A 55 17.10 -0.55 6.22
CA ASP A 55 17.09 -1.41 7.41
C ASP A 55 15.78 -1.33 8.19
N THR A 56 15.22 -0.13 8.30
CA THR A 56 13.97 0.09 9.02
C THR A 56 13.08 1.07 8.27
N GLN A 57 11.78 0.94 8.46
CA GLN A 57 10.81 1.88 7.90
C GLN A 57 9.56 1.91 8.76
N SER A 58 9.02 3.10 8.97
CA SER A 58 7.69 3.24 9.54
C SER A 58 6.65 2.59 8.64
N VAL A 59 5.74 1.83 9.24
CA VAL A 59 4.65 1.18 8.51
C VAL A 59 3.50 2.15 8.38
N ASP A 60 3.19 2.57 7.17
CA ASP A 60 2.13 3.55 6.88
C ASP A 60 0.89 2.93 6.26
N LEU A 61 1.06 1.81 5.56
CA LEU A 61 -0.01 1.17 4.81
C LEU A 61 0.18 -0.34 4.82
N VAL A 62 -0.91 -1.06 5.01
CA VAL A 62 -0.95 -2.52 4.87
C VAL A 62 -1.83 -2.86 3.68
N ILE A 63 -1.33 -3.72 2.81
CA ILE A 63 -2.09 -4.25 1.70
C ILE A 63 -2.25 -5.74 1.92
N LYS A 64 -3.49 -6.19 2.08
CA LYS A 64 -3.83 -7.61 2.19
C LYS A 64 -4.18 -8.13 0.81
N LEU A 65 -3.44 -9.13 0.37
CA LEU A 65 -3.73 -9.79 -0.89
C LEU A 65 -4.65 -10.97 -0.61
N GLU A 66 -5.73 -11.07 -1.35
CA GLU A 66 -6.70 -12.14 -1.18
C GLU A 66 -7.17 -12.68 -2.52
N GLU A 67 -7.69 -13.91 -2.51
CA GLU A 67 -8.30 -14.48 -3.71
C GLU A 67 -9.56 -13.71 -4.07
N TRP A 68 -9.83 -13.62 -5.38
CA TRP A 68 -11.04 -12.97 -5.87
C TRP A 68 -12.28 -13.72 -5.38
N ASP A 69 -13.18 -12.99 -4.72
CA ASP A 69 -14.45 -13.49 -4.24
C ASP A 69 -15.59 -12.75 -4.94
N ARG A 70 -16.42 -13.48 -5.68
CA ARG A 70 -17.56 -12.90 -6.42
C ARG A 70 -18.59 -12.25 -5.50
N ASP A 71 -18.74 -12.80 -4.30
CA ASP A 71 -19.76 -12.37 -3.34
C ASP A 71 -19.29 -11.21 -2.47
N LYS A 72 -18.00 -10.85 -2.56
CA LYS A 72 -17.43 -9.74 -1.81
C LYS A 72 -17.43 -8.46 -2.63
N GLU A 73 -17.94 -7.40 -2.02
CA GLU A 73 -17.81 -6.07 -2.60
C GLU A 73 -16.46 -5.49 -2.27
N TYR A 74 -15.77 -5.00 -3.30
CA TYR A 74 -14.50 -4.29 -3.14
C TYR A 74 -14.73 -2.80 -3.26
N ASP A 75 -14.01 -2.03 -2.44
CA ASP A 75 -14.10 -0.58 -2.47
C ASP A 75 -13.62 -0.07 -3.83
N ARG A 76 -14.50 0.60 -4.54
CA ARG A 76 -14.22 1.14 -5.88
C ARG A 76 -13.85 2.62 -5.86
N LEU A 77 -14.27 3.33 -4.85
CA LEU A 77 -14.14 4.78 -4.78
C LEU A 77 -13.06 5.24 -3.80
N GLY A 78 -12.78 4.44 -2.77
CA GLY A 78 -11.79 4.82 -1.78
C GLY A 78 -12.23 5.94 -0.84
N LEU A 79 -13.54 6.09 -0.63
CA LEU A 79 -14.10 7.12 0.26
C LEU A 79 -14.04 6.69 1.73
N HIS A 80 -13.99 5.39 1.98
CA HIS A 80 -13.93 4.82 3.32
C HIS A 80 -12.57 4.15 3.53
N GLU A 81 -11.94 4.42 4.68
CA GLU A 81 -10.69 3.78 5.05
C GLU A 81 -10.97 2.58 5.96
N GLU A 82 -10.30 1.48 5.66
CA GLU A 82 -10.24 0.31 6.54
C GLU A 82 -8.92 0.34 7.30
N TYR A 83 -8.91 -0.29 8.47
CA TYR A 83 -7.74 -0.34 9.34
C TYR A 83 -7.46 -1.76 9.78
N THR A 84 -6.20 -2.04 10.01
CA THR A 84 -5.75 -3.24 10.71
C THR A 84 -4.96 -2.81 11.94
N GLU A 85 -4.81 -3.70 12.92
CA GLU A 85 -4.15 -3.36 14.18
C GLU A 85 -2.99 -4.30 14.44
N TYR A 86 -1.84 -3.72 14.78
CA TYR A 86 -0.65 -4.45 15.23
C TYR A 86 -0.10 -3.77 16.48
N LEU A 87 0.16 -4.54 17.52
CA LEU A 87 0.72 -4.03 18.79
C LEU A 87 -0.08 -2.86 19.37
N GLY A 88 -1.39 -2.82 19.12
CA GLY A 88 -2.27 -1.76 19.59
C GLY A 88 -2.35 -0.53 18.68
N ASN A 89 -1.58 -0.48 17.60
CA ASN A 89 -1.62 0.63 16.65
C ASN A 89 -2.50 0.29 15.45
N LYS A 90 -3.36 1.23 15.06
CA LYS A 90 -4.19 1.10 13.86
C LYS A 90 -3.43 1.62 12.65
N ILE A 91 -3.46 0.87 11.58
CA ILE A 91 -2.79 1.21 10.31
C ILE A 91 -3.80 1.07 9.18
N VAL A 92 -3.81 2.04 8.26
CA VAL A 92 -4.66 1.97 7.07
C VAL A 92 -4.38 0.69 6.30
N CYS A 93 -5.43 0.00 5.91
CA CYS A 93 -5.36 -1.30 5.25
C CYS A 93 -6.25 -1.32 4.00
N HIS A 94 -5.72 -1.85 2.92
CA HIS A 94 -6.49 -2.16 1.72
C HIS A 94 -6.48 -3.66 1.47
N SER A 95 -7.64 -4.21 1.10
CA SER A 95 -7.75 -5.59 0.65
C SER A 95 -7.81 -5.60 -0.87
N LEU A 96 -6.84 -6.23 -1.51
CA LEU A 96 -6.75 -6.30 -2.97
C LEU A 96 -6.98 -7.73 -3.45
N PRO A 97 -7.94 -7.93 -4.39
CA PRO A 97 -8.14 -9.25 -4.97
C PRO A 97 -7.02 -9.58 -5.96
N ILE A 98 -6.52 -10.80 -5.88
CA ILE A 98 -5.55 -11.33 -6.85
C ILE A 98 -6.35 -11.96 -7.99
N ARG A 99 -6.12 -11.48 -9.22
CA ARG A 99 -6.73 -12.02 -10.43
C ARG A 99 -5.67 -12.24 -11.49
N PRO A 100 -5.79 -13.30 -12.30
CA PRO A 100 -4.94 -13.47 -13.47
C PRO A 100 -5.03 -12.25 -14.40
N GLY A 101 -3.90 -11.84 -14.97
CA GLY A 101 -3.83 -10.72 -15.91
C GLY A 101 -3.69 -9.33 -15.28
N ARG A 102 -3.77 -9.19 -13.96
CA ARG A 102 -3.50 -7.91 -13.30
C ARG A 102 -2.02 -7.77 -12.97
N ASN A 103 -1.46 -6.59 -13.22
CA ASN A 103 -0.10 -6.28 -12.78
C ASN A 103 -0.15 -5.82 -11.32
N LEU A 104 0.10 -6.75 -10.41
CA LEU A 104 0.00 -6.52 -8.98
C LEU A 104 1.02 -5.48 -8.50
N ALA A 105 2.22 -5.47 -9.06
CA ALA A 105 3.26 -4.52 -8.68
C ALA A 105 2.83 -3.07 -8.94
N ILE A 106 2.23 -2.81 -10.09
CA ILE A 106 1.73 -1.47 -10.43
C ILE A 106 0.57 -1.07 -9.52
N ILE A 107 -0.33 -1.99 -9.20
CA ILE A 107 -1.47 -1.72 -8.33
C ILE A 107 -1.00 -1.39 -6.91
N VAL A 108 -0.07 -2.15 -6.37
CA VAL A 108 0.51 -1.91 -5.04
C VAL A 108 1.25 -0.58 -5.00
N GLU A 109 2.05 -0.28 -6.02
CA GLU A 109 2.74 1.00 -6.12
C GLU A 109 1.75 2.17 -6.17
N SER A 110 0.70 2.04 -6.97
CA SER A 110 -0.33 3.08 -7.08
C SER A 110 -1.05 3.31 -5.76
N ALA A 111 -1.36 2.24 -5.03
CA ALA A 111 -1.96 2.33 -3.71
C ALA A 111 -1.03 3.07 -2.72
N ALA A 112 0.25 2.76 -2.73
CA ALA A 112 1.23 3.41 -1.86
C ALA A 112 1.40 4.90 -2.17
N VAL A 113 1.50 5.25 -3.45
CA VAL A 113 1.62 6.65 -3.88
C VAL A 113 0.35 7.44 -3.56
N ASN A 114 -0.82 6.87 -3.82
CA ASN A 114 -2.10 7.50 -3.49
C ASN A 114 -2.25 7.74 -1.99
N HIS A 115 -1.86 6.76 -1.17
CA HIS A 115 -1.87 6.92 0.29
C HIS A 115 -0.95 8.05 0.73
N ARG A 116 0.22 8.17 0.14
CA ARG A 116 1.16 9.26 0.41
C ARG A 116 0.54 10.62 0.08
N GLN A 117 -0.16 10.74 -1.05
CA GLN A 117 -0.87 11.96 -1.41
C GLN A 117 -1.96 12.32 -0.40
N LYS A 118 -2.72 11.33 0.09
CA LYS A 118 -3.73 11.55 1.13
C LYS A 118 -3.09 12.14 2.41
N LYS A 119 -1.95 11.60 2.82
CA LYS A 119 -1.20 12.14 3.98
C LYS A 119 -0.73 13.58 3.76
N MET A 120 -0.49 13.96 2.51
CA MET A 120 -0.09 15.32 2.14
C MET A 120 -1.28 16.26 1.91
N GLY A 121 -2.50 15.77 2.12
CA GLY A 121 -3.72 16.57 2.07
C GLY A 121 -4.54 16.44 0.78
N TYR A 122 -4.10 15.67 -0.21
CA TYR A 122 -4.86 15.47 -1.44
C TYR A 122 -5.53 14.09 -1.45
N ASN A 123 -6.85 14.07 -1.58
CA ASN A 123 -7.63 12.85 -1.70
C ASN A 123 -8.41 12.86 -3.02
N ALA A 124 -7.98 12.00 -3.96
CA ALA A 124 -8.59 11.94 -5.28
C ALA A 124 -10.07 11.55 -5.27
N ALA A 125 -10.46 10.64 -4.36
CA ALA A 125 -11.86 10.22 -4.23
C ALA A 125 -12.75 11.37 -3.76
N GLU A 126 -12.29 12.17 -2.81
CA GLU A 126 -13.01 13.36 -2.35
C GLU A 126 -13.12 14.42 -3.46
N GLU A 127 -12.04 14.61 -4.20
CA GLU A 127 -12.03 15.55 -5.33
C GLU A 127 -13.04 15.14 -6.40
N LEU A 128 -13.09 13.87 -6.74
CA LEU A 128 -14.08 13.35 -7.68
C LEU A 128 -15.50 13.56 -7.16
N TYR A 129 -15.73 13.28 -5.88
CA TYR A 129 -17.04 13.48 -5.25
C TYR A 129 -17.49 14.94 -5.36
N LYS A 130 -16.60 15.89 -5.08
CA LYS A 130 -16.88 17.34 -5.22
C LYS A 130 -17.23 17.70 -6.66
N ARG A 131 -16.51 17.17 -7.64
CA ARG A 131 -16.80 17.42 -9.06
C ARG A 131 -18.16 16.87 -9.47
N VAL A 132 -18.52 15.69 -9.01
CA VAL A 132 -19.83 15.09 -9.27
C VAL A 132 -20.94 15.97 -8.67
N GLN A 133 -20.80 16.43 -7.45
CA GLN A 133 -21.78 17.32 -6.81
C GLN A 133 -21.91 18.64 -7.55
N ALA A 134 -20.81 19.27 -7.94
CA ALA A 134 -20.82 20.51 -8.71
C ALA A 134 -21.49 20.32 -10.07
N ASN A 135 -21.23 19.21 -10.76
CA ASN A 135 -21.83 18.90 -12.05
C ASN A 135 -23.34 18.67 -11.95
N LEU A 136 -23.81 18.00 -10.91
CA LEU A 136 -25.23 17.79 -10.65
C LEU A 136 -25.94 19.12 -10.33
N ALA A 137 -25.33 19.98 -9.55
CA ALA A 137 -25.86 21.30 -9.25
C ALA A 137 -25.98 22.16 -10.51
N LYS A 138 -24.98 22.14 -11.39
CA LYS A 138 -24.98 22.85 -12.67
C LYS A 138 -26.10 22.35 -13.59
N LYS A 139 -26.27 21.03 -13.70
CA LYS A 139 -27.35 20.44 -14.50
C LYS A 139 -28.73 20.83 -13.99
N ARG A 140 -28.93 20.94 -12.69
CA ARG A 140 -30.19 21.42 -12.10
C ARG A 140 -30.48 22.88 -12.46
N ASP A 141 -29.47 23.72 -12.40
CA ASP A 141 -29.61 25.15 -12.76
C ASP A 141 -29.92 25.33 -14.26
N ASP A 142 -29.23 24.54 -15.10
CA ASP A 142 -29.47 24.58 -16.55
C ASP A 142 -30.86 24.07 -16.95
N ALA A 143 -31.50 23.23 -16.11
CA ALA A 143 -32.85 22.70 -16.36
C ALA A 143 -33.98 23.64 -15.95
N LYS A 144 -33.66 24.74 -15.28
CA LYS A 144 -34.64 25.79 -14.93
C LYS A 144 -34.74 26.81 -16.09
#